data_9d99cd2f4f8c447e40db82278669f2a2
#
_entry.id   9d99cd2f4f8c447e40db82278669f2a2
#
_cell.length_a   1.000
_cell.length_b   1.000
_cell.length_c   1.000
_cell.angle_alpha   90.00
_cell.angle_beta   90.00
_cell.angle_gamma   90.00
#
_symmetry.space_group_name_H-M   'P 1'
#
loop_
_entity.id
_entity.type
_entity.pdbx_description
1 polymer ?
#
loop_
_entity_poly.entity_id
_entity_poly.type
_entity_poly.pdbx_seq_one_letter_code
_entity_poly.pdbx_strand_id
1 'polypeptide(L)'
;MADPQTRADYRYFLPITTRWMDNDLYGHVNNVTYYSYFDTVANHFLITEGGLDIHTGPVIGLVVESACSYRAPVAYPDELSAGLRVDKLGNRSVTYGIAIFRDGQVTDDPAVAQGHFVHVFVDRADRRAVAIPDQVRAALQRLVVAP
;
A
#
# COMPACT_ATOMS: atom_id res chain seq x y z
N MET A 1 -0.50 19.93 1.33
CA MET A 1 -1.14 18.60 1.45
C MET A 1 -1.85 18.28 0.15
N ALA A 2 -1.71 17.08 -0.34
CA ALA A 2 -2.40 16.65 -1.55
C ALA A 2 -3.93 16.67 -1.33
N ASP A 3 -4.68 16.78 -2.42
CA ASP A 3 -6.14 16.75 -2.36
C ASP A 3 -6.61 15.43 -1.73
N PRO A 4 -7.66 15.47 -0.92
CA PRO A 4 -8.20 14.26 -0.31
C PRO A 4 -8.73 13.31 -1.38
N GLN A 5 -8.42 12.03 -1.21
CA GLN A 5 -8.81 10.96 -2.13
C GLN A 5 -9.91 10.12 -1.52
N THR A 6 -10.72 9.53 -2.37
CA THR A 6 -11.84 8.68 -1.97
C THR A 6 -11.62 7.25 -2.49
N ARG A 7 -12.51 6.35 -2.11
CA ARG A 7 -12.42 4.94 -2.56
C ARG A 7 -12.42 4.82 -4.09
N ALA A 8 -13.09 5.74 -4.80
CA ALA A 8 -13.15 5.72 -6.26
C ALA A 8 -11.78 5.93 -6.93
N ASP A 9 -10.82 6.49 -6.20
CA ASP A 9 -9.47 6.75 -6.72
C ASP A 9 -8.56 5.53 -6.65
N TYR A 10 -9.04 4.40 -6.10
CA TYR A 10 -8.24 3.20 -5.87
C TYR A 10 -8.82 2.00 -6.61
N ARG A 11 -7.98 0.98 -6.82
CA ARG A 11 -8.33 -0.17 -7.68
C ARG A 11 -8.36 -1.49 -6.93
N TYR A 12 -7.71 -1.59 -5.80
CA TYR A 12 -7.62 -2.81 -5.01
C TYR A 12 -7.81 -2.46 -3.55
N PHE A 13 -8.56 -3.28 -2.83
CA PHE A 13 -8.85 -3.04 -1.41
C PHE A 13 -8.57 -4.29 -0.60
N LEU A 14 -8.00 -4.08 0.57
CA LEU A 14 -7.74 -5.14 1.54
C LEU A 14 -8.31 -4.70 2.89
N PRO A 15 -9.16 -5.52 3.53
CA PRO A 15 -9.59 -5.23 4.90
C PRO A 15 -8.41 -5.23 5.85
N ILE A 16 -8.37 -4.24 6.74
CA ILE A 16 -7.35 -4.13 7.79
C ILE A 16 -8.08 -4.15 9.13
N THR A 17 -7.84 -5.20 9.90
CA THR A 17 -8.36 -5.28 11.26
C THR A 17 -7.37 -4.57 12.18
N THR A 18 -7.83 -3.54 12.89
CA THR A 18 -6.98 -2.87 13.88
C THR A 18 -6.74 -3.80 15.06
N ARG A 19 -5.59 -3.62 15.71
CA ARG A 19 -5.20 -4.41 16.89
C ARG A 19 -5.07 -3.49 18.09
N TRP A 20 -5.26 -4.06 19.27
CA TRP A 20 -5.06 -3.31 20.51
C TRP A 20 -3.70 -2.61 20.54
N MET A 21 -2.65 -3.29 20.09
CA MET A 21 -1.28 -2.76 20.08
C MET A 21 -1.03 -1.69 19.01
N ASP A 22 -1.99 -1.45 18.10
CA ASP A 22 -1.83 -0.41 17.08
C ASP A 22 -2.01 0.99 17.67
N ASN A 23 -2.76 1.12 18.78
CA ASN A 23 -2.93 2.40 19.46
C ASN A 23 -1.69 2.79 20.24
N ASP A 24 -1.41 4.07 20.27
CA ASP A 24 -0.40 4.64 21.16
C ASP A 24 -1.03 5.21 22.44
N LEU A 25 -0.22 5.89 23.25
CA LEU A 25 -0.69 6.48 24.50
C LEU A 25 -1.70 7.61 24.29
N TYR A 26 -1.79 8.17 23.10
CA TYR A 26 -2.78 9.21 22.78
C TYR A 26 -4.14 8.64 22.41
N GLY A 27 -4.27 7.30 22.34
CA GLY A 27 -5.54 6.63 22.11
C GLY A 27 -5.93 6.48 20.63
N HIS A 28 -5.01 6.72 19.72
CA HIS A 28 -5.23 6.56 18.28
C HIS A 28 -4.17 5.64 17.69
N VAL A 29 -4.47 5.08 16.52
CA VAL A 29 -3.48 4.29 15.79
C VAL A 29 -2.24 5.14 15.59
N ASN A 30 -1.10 4.60 16.02
CA ASN A 30 0.19 5.28 15.94
C ASN A 30 0.52 5.58 14.47
N ASN A 31 1.05 6.78 14.22
CA ASN A 31 1.41 7.19 12.87
C ASN A 31 2.35 6.21 12.16
N VAL A 32 3.24 5.57 12.89
CA VAL A 32 4.17 4.57 12.35
C VAL A 32 3.43 3.32 11.87
N THR A 33 2.34 2.95 12.53
CA THR A 33 1.55 1.76 12.21
C THR A 33 0.91 1.85 10.81
N TYR A 34 0.63 3.04 10.32
CA TYR A 34 0.09 3.21 8.96
C TYR A 34 1.04 2.67 7.90
N TYR A 35 2.35 2.78 8.10
CA TYR A 35 3.32 2.18 7.17
C TYR A 35 3.25 0.67 7.17
N SER A 36 2.92 0.05 8.30
CA SER A 36 2.65 -1.39 8.35
C SER A 36 1.41 -1.75 7.54
N TYR A 37 0.37 -0.95 7.60
CA TYR A 37 -0.83 -1.17 6.78
C TYR A 37 -0.52 -1.02 5.29
N PHE A 38 0.29 -0.02 4.93
CA PHE A 38 0.72 0.19 3.55
C PHE A 38 1.51 -1.02 3.03
N ASP A 39 2.45 -1.48 3.85
CA ASP A 39 3.28 -2.64 3.53
C ASP A 39 2.41 -3.89 3.34
N THR A 40 1.42 -4.06 4.19
CA THR A 40 0.52 -5.20 4.15
C THR A 40 -0.27 -5.26 2.85
N VAL A 41 -0.90 -4.16 2.43
CA VAL A 41 -1.72 -4.17 1.22
C VAL A 41 -0.86 -4.35 -0.03
N ALA A 42 0.30 -3.69 -0.09
CA ALA A 42 1.19 -3.80 -1.25
C ALA A 42 1.72 -5.23 -1.39
N ASN A 43 2.20 -5.83 -0.31
CA ASN A 43 2.74 -7.18 -0.36
C ASN A 43 1.66 -8.24 -0.54
N HIS A 44 0.49 -8.04 0.04
CA HIS A 44 -0.64 -8.93 -0.19
C HIS A 44 -0.96 -9.00 -1.69
N PHE A 45 -1.00 -7.85 -2.35
CA PHE A 45 -1.24 -7.80 -3.79
C PHE A 45 -0.14 -8.50 -4.58
N LEU A 46 1.13 -8.21 -4.28
CA LEU A 46 2.26 -8.82 -4.99
C LEU A 46 2.25 -10.34 -4.86
N ILE A 47 1.93 -10.85 -3.67
CA ILE A 47 1.92 -12.30 -3.42
C ILE A 47 0.71 -12.96 -4.07
N THR A 48 -0.49 -12.45 -3.82
CA THR A 48 -1.73 -13.13 -4.22
C THR A 48 -2.07 -12.90 -5.68
N GLU A 49 -1.88 -11.70 -6.20
CA GLU A 49 -2.22 -11.33 -7.57
C GLU A 49 -1.01 -11.35 -8.50
N GLY A 50 0.15 -11.01 -7.98
CA GLY A 50 1.39 -10.96 -8.76
C GLY A 50 2.15 -12.28 -8.78
N GLY A 51 1.82 -13.21 -7.89
CA GLY A 51 2.52 -14.49 -7.80
C GLY A 51 3.96 -14.38 -7.32
N LEU A 52 4.31 -13.30 -6.62
CA LEU A 52 5.66 -13.09 -6.13
C LEU A 52 5.97 -14.06 -4.99
N ASP A 53 7.02 -14.88 -5.16
CA ASP A 53 7.49 -15.76 -4.11
C ASP A 53 8.50 -15.01 -3.23
N ILE A 54 8.04 -14.51 -2.10
CA ILE A 54 8.86 -13.71 -1.20
C ILE A 54 9.85 -14.53 -0.39
N HIS A 55 9.69 -15.85 -0.35
CA HIS A 55 10.53 -16.73 0.47
C HIS A 55 11.75 -17.27 -0.30
N THR A 56 11.54 -17.75 -1.51
CA THR A 56 12.58 -18.43 -2.28
C THR A 56 12.78 -17.86 -3.69
N GLY A 57 11.90 -16.95 -4.13
CA GLY A 57 12.00 -16.37 -5.46
C GLY A 57 13.27 -15.56 -5.67
N PRO A 58 13.75 -15.47 -6.93
CA PRO A 58 15.00 -14.77 -7.23
C PRO A 58 14.87 -13.25 -7.15
N VAL A 59 13.66 -12.71 -7.16
CA VAL A 59 13.41 -11.27 -7.17
C VAL A 59 12.55 -10.89 -5.98
N ILE A 60 12.93 -9.81 -5.31
CA ILE A 60 12.17 -9.24 -4.20
C ILE A 60 11.97 -7.75 -4.43
N GLY A 61 10.95 -7.17 -3.79
CA GLY A 61 10.71 -5.72 -3.82
C GLY A 61 11.20 -5.09 -2.53
N LEU A 62 11.94 -4.00 -2.65
CA LEU A 62 12.43 -3.23 -1.50
C LEU A 62 11.82 -1.84 -1.51
N VAL A 63 11.36 -1.38 -0.35
CA VAL A 63 10.87 -0.01 -0.20
C VAL A 63 12.06 0.93 -0.18
N VAL A 64 12.08 1.90 -1.09
CA VAL A 64 13.13 2.90 -1.16
C VAL A 64 12.63 4.30 -0.81
N GLU A 65 11.32 4.49 -0.80
CA GLU A 65 10.70 5.76 -0.42
C GLU A 65 9.30 5.50 0.11
N SER A 66 8.91 6.23 1.12
CA SER A 66 7.57 6.16 1.68
C SER A 66 7.16 7.51 2.24
N ALA A 67 5.87 7.83 2.14
CA ALA A 67 5.29 9.02 2.73
C ALA A 67 3.84 8.75 3.11
N CYS A 68 3.37 9.43 4.14
CA CYS A 68 1.98 9.32 4.57
C CYS A 68 1.54 10.67 5.13
N SER A 69 0.37 11.12 4.69
CA SER A 69 -0.32 12.29 5.23
C SER A 69 -1.55 11.83 6.00
N TYR A 70 -1.80 12.43 7.14
CA TYR A 70 -2.84 12.03 8.07
C TYR A 70 -3.94 13.08 8.09
N ARG A 71 -5.19 12.66 7.88
CA ARG A 71 -6.34 13.56 7.81
C ARG A 71 -7.22 13.45 9.06
N ALA A 72 -7.52 12.23 9.48
CA ALA A 72 -8.41 11.97 10.60
C ALA A 72 -7.88 10.80 11.42
N PRO A 73 -8.05 10.82 12.75
CA PRO A 73 -7.61 9.72 13.59
C PRO A 73 -8.53 8.50 13.46
N VAL A 74 -7.96 7.34 13.65
CA VAL A 74 -8.70 6.09 13.86
C VAL A 74 -8.09 5.39 15.08
N ALA A 75 -8.83 4.46 15.64
CA ALA A 75 -8.42 3.77 16.86
C ALA A 75 -8.98 2.34 16.86
N TYR A 76 -8.29 1.44 17.53
CA TYR A 76 -8.87 0.13 17.82
C TYR A 76 -10.18 0.33 18.62
N PRO A 77 -11.29 -0.30 18.30
CA PRO A 77 -11.46 -1.43 17.39
C PRO A 77 -12.05 -1.06 16.01
N ASP A 78 -11.75 0.10 15.49
CA ASP A 78 -12.23 0.47 14.16
C ASP A 78 -11.78 -0.57 13.13
N GLU A 79 -12.65 -0.84 12.16
CA GLU A 79 -12.31 -1.65 11.01
C GLU A 79 -11.95 -0.73 9.84
N LEU A 80 -10.88 -1.07 9.14
CA LEU A 80 -10.32 -0.25 8.08
C LEU A 80 -10.23 -1.03 6.78
N SER A 81 -10.11 -0.29 5.68
CA SER A 81 -9.75 -0.83 4.38
C SER A 81 -8.54 -0.08 3.86
N ALA A 82 -7.57 -0.81 3.33
CA ALA A 82 -6.45 -0.21 2.62
C ALA A 82 -6.72 -0.25 1.12
N GLY A 83 -6.68 0.90 0.47
CA GLY A 83 -6.81 1.02 -0.98
C GLY A 83 -5.43 1.09 -1.63
N LEU A 84 -5.28 0.45 -2.77
CA LEU A 84 -4.03 0.39 -3.51
C LEU A 84 -4.28 0.74 -4.97
N ARG A 85 -3.37 1.52 -5.52
CA ARG A 85 -3.31 1.83 -6.96
C ARG A 85 -1.86 1.98 -7.37
N VAL A 86 -1.60 2.00 -8.67
CA VAL A 86 -0.27 2.28 -9.21
C VAL A 86 -0.30 3.66 -9.86
N ASP A 87 0.51 4.56 -9.33
CA ASP A 87 0.64 5.92 -9.86
C ASP A 87 1.68 5.96 -10.99
N LYS A 88 2.74 5.15 -10.88
CA LYS A 88 3.78 5.08 -11.90
C LYS A 88 4.37 3.68 -11.94
N LEU A 89 4.43 3.11 -13.14
CA LEU A 89 5.02 1.79 -13.37
C LEU A 89 6.24 1.95 -14.26
N GLY A 90 7.42 1.81 -13.66
CA GLY A 90 8.70 1.86 -14.38
C GLY A 90 9.18 0.49 -14.77
N ASN A 91 10.40 0.41 -15.31
CA ASN A 91 11.00 -0.86 -15.71
C ASN A 91 11.40 -1.73 -14.50
N ARG A 92 11.95 -1.09 -13.47
CA ARG A 92 12.48 -1.76 -12.27
C ARG A 92 11.80 -1.31 -10.99
N SER A 93 10.93 -0.32 -11.08
CA SER A 93 10.30 0.26 -9.91
C SER A 93 8.82 0.51 -10.15
N VAL A 94 8.08 0.60 -9.05
CA VAL A 94 6.67 0.96 -9.06
C VAL A 94 6.41 1.94 -7.93
N THR A 95 5.60 2.97 -8.22
CA THR A 95 5.09 3.89 -7.22
C THR A 95 3.63 3.56 -6.99
N TYR A 96 3.31 3.15 -5.76
CA TYR A 96 1.94 2.90 -5.35
C TYR A 96 1.35 4.15 -4.71
N GLY A 97 0.08 4.43 -4.98
CA GLY A 97 -0.74 5.25 -4.13
C GLY A 97 -1.48 4.36 -3.15
N ILE A 98 -1.46 4.69 -1.88
CA ILE A 98 -2.08 3.86 -0.83
C ILE A 98 -2.88 4.77 0.08
N ALA A 99 -4.07 4.33 0.46
CA ALA A 99 -4.91 5.09 1.37
C ALA A 99 -5.59 4.16 2.36
N ILE A 100 -5.86 4.70 3.54
CA ILE A 100 -6.60 4.00 4.59
C ILE A 100 -7.96 4.66 4.71
N PHE A 101 -9.00 3.83 4.71
CA PHE A 101 -10.38 4.24 4.86
C PHE A 101 -10.96 3.59 6.11
N ARG A 102 -11.77 4.35 6.83
CA ARG A 102 -12.52 3.80 7.95
C ARG A 102 -13.79 3.16 7.40
N ASP A 103 -14.01 1.89 7.71
CA ASP A 103 -15.20 1.19 7.27
C ASP A 103 -16.44 1.71 8.02
N GLY A 104 -17.61 1.59 7.38
CA GLY A 104 -18.86 2.12 7.93
C GLY A 104 -19.12 3.58 7.60
N GLN A 105 -18.17 4.26 6.95
CA GLN A 105 -18.38 5.61 6.43
C GLN A 105 -19.12 5.58 5.10
N VAL A 106 -19.63 6.74 4.69
CA VAL A 106 -20.21 6.90 3.35
C VAL A 106 -19.13 6.71 2.30
N THR A 107 -19.53 6.18 1.13
CA THR A 107 -18.55 5.83 0.07
C THR A 107 -17.71 6.99 -0.44
N ASP A 108 -18.23 8.22 -0.32
CA ASP A 108 -17.53 9.43 -0.79
C ASP A 108 -16.63 10.05 0.28
N ASP A 109 -16.61 9.50 1.49
CA ASP A 109 -15.76 10.05 2.54
C ASP A 109 -14.29 9.95 2.16
N PRO A 110 -13.51 11.01 2.45
CA PRO A 110 -12.08 10.99 2.16
C PRO A 110 -11.34 9.95 2.98
N ALA A 111 -10.21 9.51 2.47
CA ALA A 111 -9.29 8.65 3.21
C ALA A 111 -8.90 9.32 4.53
N VAL A 112 -8.76 8.53 5.58
CA VAL A 112 -8.25 9.01 6.87
C VAL A 112 -6.75 9.27 6.82
N ALA A 113 -6.05 8.55 5.94
CA ALA A 113 -4.63 8.76 5.65
C ALA A 113 -4.38 8.34 4.21
N GLN A 114 -3.42 9.00 3.55
CA GLN A 114 -3.04 8.67 2.18
C GLN A 114 -1.57 8.96 1.97
N GLY A 115 -0.94 8.19 1.11
CA GLY A 115 0.47 8.34 0.85
C GLY A 115 0.94 7.48 -0.30
N HIS A 116 2.24 7.21 -0.32
CA HIS A 116 2.82 6.40 -1.37
C HIS A 116 4.00 5.56 -0.86
N PHE A 117 4.25 4.45 -1.57
CA PHE A 117 5.45 3.65 -1.45
C PHE A 117 6.09 3.55 -2.82
N VAL A 118 7.42 3.55 -2.86
CA VAL A 118 8.17 3.19 -4.05
C VAL A 118 8.89 1.88 -3.76
N HIS A 119 8.61 0.86 -4.57
CA HIS A 119 9.36 -0.40 -4.56
C HIS A 119 10.33 -0.42 -5.72
N VAL A 120 11.57 -0.83 -5.45
CA VAL A 120 12.53 -1.23 -6.48
C VAL A 120 12.67 -2.74 -6.41
N PHE A 121 12.57 -3.40 -7.56
CA PHE A 121 12.74 -4.85 -7.63
C PHE A 121 14.21 -5.17 -7.82
N VAL A 122 14.71 -6.08 -7.02
CA VAL A 122 16.12 -6.41 -6.96
C VAL A 122 16.32 -7.92 -6.99
N ASP A 123 17.49 -8.33 -7.45
CA ASP A 123 17.94 -9.71 -7.31
C ASP A 123 18.14 -10.03 -5.83
N ARG A 124 17.59 -11.14 -5.38
CA ARG A 124 17.67 -11.53 -3.97
C ARG A 124 19.10 -11.71 -3.49
N ALA A 125 19.98 -12.23 -4.34
CA ALA A 125 21.33 -12.59 -3.94
C ALA A 125 22.26 -11.38 -3.84
N ASP A 126 22.30 -10.54 -4.88
CA ASP A 126 23.26 -9.42 -4.95
C ASP A 126 22.64 -8.05 -4.75
N ARG A 127 21.32 -7.98 -4.63
CA ARG A 127 20.56 -6.74 -4.39
C ARG A 127 20.65 -5.71 -5.51
N ARG A 128 21.03 -6.13 -6.72
CA ARG A 128 21.02 -5.25 -7.88
C ARG A 128 19.61 -5.09 -8.41
N ALA A 129 19.29 -3.88 -8.88
CA ALA A 129 17.99 -3.60 -9.49
C ALA A 129 17.82 -4.44 -10.75
N VAL A 130 16.66 -5.07 -10.88
CA VAL A 130 16.31 -5.91 -12.03
C VAL A 130 14.92 -5.50 -12.54
N ALA A 131 14.61 -5.92 -13.76
CA ALA A 131 13.30 -5.68 -14.33
C ALA A 131 12.22 -6.35 -13.49
N ILE A 132 11.06 -5.69 -13.37
CA ILE A 132 9.90 -6.28 -12.69
C ILE A 132 9.54 -7.58 -13.43
N PRO A 133 9.37 -8.70 -12.70
CA PRO A 133 8.98 -9.96 -13.35
C PRO A 133 7.66 -9.80 -14.12
N ASP A 134 7.56 -10.47 -15.27
CA ASP A 134 6.43 -10.28 -16.20
C ASP A 134 5.08 -10.49 -15.54
N GLN A 135 4.94 -11.53 -14.72
CA GLN A 135 3.69 -11.83 -14.03
C GLN A 135 3.32 -10.71 -13.04
N VAL A 136 4.31 -10.20 -12.32
CA VAL A 136 4.11 -9.09 -11.37
C VAL A 136 3.72 -7.84 -12.13
N ARG A 137 4.43 -7.55 -13.23
CA ARG A 137 4.13 -6.39 -14.07
C ARG A 137 2.70 -6.44 -14.60
N ALA A 138 2.28 -7.58 -15.10
CA ALA A 138 0.92 -7.75 -15.63
C ALA A 138 -0.14 -7.46 -14.56
N ALA A 139 0.10 -7.92 -13.34
CA ALA A 139 -0.79 -7.64 -12.21
C ALA A 139 -0.81 -6.15 -11.86
N LEU A 140 0.37 -5.53 -11.77
CA LEU A 140 0.48 -4.10 -11.43
C LEU A 140 -0.17 -3.20 -12.49
N GLN A 141 -0.10 -3.58 -13.75
CA GLN A 141 -0.74 -2.80 -14.82
C GLN A 141 -2.25 -2.67 -14.63
N ARG A 142 -2.89 -3.65 -14.00
CA ARG A 142 -4.33 -3.58 -13.71
C ARG A 142 -4.67 -2.49 -12.70
N LEU A 143 -3.68 -2.03 -11.94
CA LEU A 143 -3.85 -1.00 -10.90
C LEU A 143 -3.45 0.38 -11.37
N VAL A 144 -2.89 0.50 -12.57
CA VAL A 144 -2.45 1.80 -13.10
C VAL A 144 -3.67 2.70 -13.30
N VAL A 145 -3.56 3.91 -12.75
CA VAL A 145 -4.61 4.92 -12.91
C VAL A 145 -4.19 5.88 -14.02
N ALA A 146 -5.19 6.35 -14.78
CA ALA A 146 -4.92 7.34 -15.81
C ALA A 146 -4.47 8.65 -15.16
N PRO A 147 -3.49 9.35 -15.76
CA PRO A 147 -3.04 10.64 -15.27
C PRO A 147 -4.14 11.70 -15.31
#